data_ac5f7c3e27c8dbcc61463bf6e4bfa0a7
#
_entry.id   ac5f7c3e27c8dbcc61463bf6e4bfa0a7
#
_cell.length_a   1.000
_cell.length_b   1.000
_cell.length_c   1.000
_cell.angle_alpha   90.00
_cell.angle_beta   90.00
_cell.angle_gamma   90.00
#
_symmetry.space_group_name_H-M   'P 1'
#
loop_
_entity.id
_entity.type
_entity.pdbx_description
1 polymer ?
#
loop_
_entity_poly.entity_id
_entity_poly.type
_entity_poly.pdbx_seq_one_letter_code
_entity_poly.pdbx_strand_id
1 'polypeptide(L)' 'VLGGPEPVSGLSQLDPKRYGIIVRTADGRQALLLPDLEGVDTVEDQLAIVCRKGGIDSRRDRYTLERFEVVRHHDTVG' A
#
# COMPACT_ATOMS: atom_id res chain seq x y z
N VAL A 1 13.32 -9.27 7.42
CA VAL A 1 12.55 -9.07 7.51
C VAL A 1 12.13 -8.22 8.22
N LEU A 2 11.47 -7.87 8.42
CA LEU A 2 11.13 -6.99 8.80
C LEU A 2 10.03 -6.97 9.47
N GLY A 3 9.51 -6.32 10.08
CA GLY A 3 8.35 -6.20 10.76
C GLY A 3 7.19 -6.39 9.90
N GLY A 4 6.08 -6.75 10.38
CA GLY A 4 4.87 -6.87 9.59
C GLY A 4 4.32 -5.52 9.20
N PRO A 5 3.16 -5.49 8.56
CA PRO A 5 2.53 -4.25 8.18
C PRO A 5 2.21 -3.37 9.38
N GLU A 6 2.32 -2.08 9.18
CA GLU A 6 2.05 -1.12 10.24
C GLU A 6 0.84 -0.31 9.89
N PRO A 7 -0.09 -0.12 10.80
CA PRO A 7 -1.25 0.72 10.53
C PRO A 7 -0.84 2.17 10.38
N VAL A 8 -1.50 2.88 9.48
CA VAL A 8 -1.26 4.31 9.28
C VAL A 8 -2.55 5.06 9.49
N SER A 9 -2.45 6.22 10.06
CA SER A 9 -3.62 7.04 10.33
C SER A 9 -3.82 8.11 9.28
N GLY A 10 -2.88 8.31 8.40
CA GLY A 10 -3.01 9.31 7.37
C GLY A 10 -2.10 9.05 6.20
N LEU A 11 -2.39 9.70 5.10
CA LEU A 11 -1.63 9.49 3.88
C LEU A 11 -0.20 9.99 3.99
N SER A 12 0.06 10.91 4.90
CA SER A 12 1.40 11.43 5.08
C SER A 12 2.38 10.39 5.60
N GLN A 13 1.87 9.28 6.11
CA GLN A 13 2.71 8.22 6.60
C GLN A 13 3.04 7.19 5.52
N LEU A 14 2.55 7.40 4.32
CA LEU A 14 2.78 6.51 3.21
C LEU A 14 3.80 7.10 2.26
N ASP A 15 4.46 6.25 1.51
CA ASP A 15 5.43 6.68 0.51
C ASP A 15 5.34 5.69 -0.65
N PRO A 16 4.85 6.10 -1.82
CA PRO A 16 4.65 5.16 -2.92
C PRO A 16 5.94 4.55 -3.46
N LYS A 17 7.08 5.17 -3.17
CA LYS A 17 8.35 4.64 -3.63
C LYS A 17 9.03 3.75 -2.60
N ARG A 18 8.65 3.90 -1.35
CA ARG A 18 9.33 3.19 -0.28
C ARG A 18 8.47 2.14 0.37
N TYR A 19 7.19 2.42 0.54
CA TYR A 19 6.28 1.53 1.23
C TYR A 19 5.19 1.04 0.30
N GLY A 20 4.89 -0.24 0.41
CA GLY A 20 3.66 -0.75 -0.18
C GLY A 20 2.48 -0.40 0.70
N ILE A 21 1.30 -0.65 0.21
CA ILE A 21 0.08 -0.29 0.91
C ILE A 21 -0.87 -1.48 0.92
N ILE A 22 -1.54 -1.66 2.03
CA ILE A 22 -2.57 -2.66 2.18
C ILE A 22 -3.83 -1.94 2.62
N VAL A 23 -4.93 -2.18 1.91
CA VAL A 23 -6.22 -1.61 2.26
C VAL A 23 -7.12 -2.78 2.64
N ARG A 24 -7.78 -2.66 3.78
CA ARG A 24 -8.73 -3.67 4.25
C ARG A 24 -10.03 -3.00 4.59
N THR A 25 -11.12 -3.60 4.15
CA THR A 25 -12.45 -3.06 4.43
C THR A 25 -13.09 -3.81 5.57
N ALA A 26 -14.12 -3.20 6.15
CA ALA A 26 -14.84 -3.81 7.26
C ALA A 26 -15.59 -5.07 6.83
N ASP A 27 -15.90 -5.22 5.55
CA ASP A 27 -16.63 -6.38 5.08
C ASP A 27 -15.70 -7.51 4.61
N GLY A 28 -14.41 -7.38 4.82
CA GLY A 28 -13.48 -8.46 4.54
C GLY A 28 -12.75 -8.38 3.22
N ARG A 29 -12.97 -7.34 2.44
CA ARG A 29 -12.20 -7.17 1.20
C ARG A 29 -10.83 -6.59 1.53
N GLN A 30 -9.85 -6.95 0.76
CA GLN A 30 -8.52 -6.36 0.96
C GLN A 30 -7.78 -6.32 -0.35
N ALA A 31 -6.84 -5.43 -0.45
CA ALA A 31 -5.98 -5.31 -1.62
C ALA A 31 -4.60 -4.84 -1.19
N LEU A 32 -3.61 -5.17 -1.96
CA LEU A 32 -2.23 -4.86 -1.65
C LEU A 32 -1.56 -4.32 -2.90
N LEU A 33 -0.72 -3.33 -2.75
CA LEU A 33 0.04 -2.78 -3.84
C LEU A 33 1.50 -2.65 -3.41
N LEU A 34 2.41 -3.13 -4.23
CA LEU A 34 3.84 -3.07 -3.93
C LEU A 34 4.36 -1.64 -4.08
N PRO A 35 5.48 -1.32 -3.44
CA PRO A 35 6.08 -0.01 -3.59
C PRO A 35 6.89 0.12 -4.87
N ASP A 36 7.20 1.32 -5.24
CA ASP A 36 8.11 1.63 -6.33
C ASP A 36 7.63 1.06 -7.67
N LEU A 37 6.37 1.23 -7.96
CA LEU A 37 5.79 0.79 -9.22
C LEU A 37 5.84 1.91 -10.25
N GLU A 38 6.08 1.52 -11.49
CA GLU A 38 6.11 2.47 -12.57
C GLU A 38 4.75 3.12 -12.74
N GLY A 39 4.70 4.41 -12.89
CA GLY A 39 3.44 5.13 -13.04
C GLY A 39 2.77 5.49 -11.74
N VAL A 40 3.34 5.11 -10.61
CA VAL A 40 2.78 5.43 -9.31
C VAL A 40 3.73 6.38 -8.62
N ASP A 41 3.46 7.67 -8.72
CA ASP A 41 4.36 8.68 -8.18
C ASP A 41 3.87 9.32 -6.91
N THR A 42 2.59 9.25 -6.62
CA THR A 42 2.03 9.89 -5.42
C THR A 42 1.25 8.89 -4.60
N VAL A 43 1.02 9.24 -3.35
CA VAL A 43 0.21 8.40 -2.46
C VAL A 43 -1.22 8.31 -2.97
N GLU A 44 -1.73 9.40 -3.54
CA GLU A 44 -3.08 9.40 -4.10
C GLU A 44 -3.18 8.41 -5.25
N ASP A 45 -2.18 8.35 -6.11
CA ASP A 45 -2.16 7.37 -7.18
C ASP A 45 -2.12 5.96 -6.64
N GLN A 46 -1.29 5.73 -5.64
CA GLN A 46 -1.17 4.42 -5.03
C GLN A 46 -2.49 3.98 -4.41
N LEU A 47 -3.13 4.87 -3.69
CA LEU A 47 -4.40 4.57 -3.04
C LEU A 47 -5.49 4.30 -4.08
N ALA A 48 -5.54 5.11 -5.12
CA ALA A 48 -6.55 4.93 -6.16
C ALA A 48 -6.41 3.57 -6.84
N ILE A 49 -5.19 3.17 -7.14
CA ILE A 49 -4.94 1.91 -7.79
C ILE A 49 -5.29 0.73 -6.90
N VAL A 50 -4.87 0.78 -5.64
CA VAL A 50 -5.12 -0.33 -4.73
C VAL A 50 -6.62 -0.47 -4.43
N CYS A 51 -7.33 0.63 -4.32
CA CYS A 51 -8.77 0.58 -4.11
C CYS A 51 -9.47 0.00 -5.32
N ARG A 52 -9.05 0.39 -6.51
CA ARG A 52 -9.62 -0.14 -7.72
C ARG A 52 -9.36 -1.64 -7.86
N LYS A 53 -8.16 -2.05 -7.51
CA LYS A 53 -7.79 -3.44 -7.57
C LYS A 53 -8.63 -4.30 -6.66
N GLY A 54 -8.97 -3.80 -5.48
CA GLY A 54 -9.78 -4.53 -4.51
C GLY A 54 -11.27 -4.31 -4.61
N GLY A 55 -11.71 -3.51 -5.56
CA GLY A 55 -13.12 -3.18 -5.66
C GLY A 55 -13.61 -2.36 -4.49
N ILE A 56 -12.74 -1.50 -3.94
CA ILE A 56 -13.04 -0.72 -2.75
C ILE A 56 -13.33 0.71 -3.16
N ASP A 57 -14.39 1.27 -2.63
CA ASP A 57 -14.71 2.68 -2.88
C ASP A 57 -14.23 3.48 -1.68
N SER A 58 -13.16 4.23 -1.86
CA SER A 58 -12.57 4.98 -0.76
C SER A 58 -13.48 6.05 -0.18
N ARG A 59 -14.56 6.39 -0.86
CA ARG A 59 -15.51 7.38 -0.36
C ARG A 59 -16.69 6.76 0.36
N ARG A 60 -17.02 5.51 0.01
CA ARG A 60 -18.18 4.86 0.59
C ARG A 60 -17.83 3.80 1.58
N ASP A 61 -16.80 3.03 1.32
CA ASP A 61 -16.44 1.90 2.16
C ASP A 61 -15.57 2.37 3.31
N ARG A 62 -15.78 1.78 4.44
CA ARG A 62 -14.88 2.01 5.56
C ARG A 62 -13.70 1.08 5.39
N TYR A 63 -12.52 1.64 5.46
CA TYR A 63 -11.32 0.84 5.29
C TYR A 63 -10.22 1.29 6.23
N THR A 64 -9.25 0.43 6.42
CA THR A 64 -8.05 0.76 7.17
C THR A 64 -6.86 0.65 6.23
N LEU A 65 -5.85 1.43 6.50
CA LEU A 65 -4.64 1.43 5.72
C LEU A 65 -3.48 0.92 6.54
N GLU A 66 -2.64 0.13 5.90
CA GLU A 66 -1.39 -0.32 6.49
C GLU A 66 -0.29 -0.12 5.48
N ARG A 67 0.92 0.03 5.95
CA ARG A 67 2.09 0.13 5.07
C ARG A 67 3.05 -1.00 5.38
N PHE A 68 3.83 -1.40 4.40
CA PHE A 68 4.87 -2.40 4.63
C PHE A 68 6.11 -2.02 3.85
N GLU A 69 7.23 -2.40 4.37
CA GLU A 69 8.50 -2.08 3.73
C GLU A 69 9.02 -3.32 3.04
N VAL A 70 9.54 -3.15 1.84
CA VAL A 70 10.16 -4.23 1.10
C VAL A 70 11.63 -3.94 1.01
N VAL A 71 12.44 -4.85 1.52
CA VAL A 71 13.89 -4.71 1.43
C VAL A 71 14.33 -5.49 0.22
N ARG A 72 14.90 -4.80 -0.76
CA ARG A 72 15.42 -5.46 -1.89
C ARG A 72 16.86 -5.60 -1.72
N HIS A 73 17.34 -6.79 -1.80
CA HIS A 73 18.70 -7.00 -1.73
C HIS A 73 19.18 -7.10 -3.06
N HIS A 74 20.00 -6.26 -3.44
CA HIS A 74 20.49 -6.32 -4.70
C HIS A 74 21.68 -7.04 -4.70
N ASP A 75 21.95 -7.84 -4.08
CA ASP A 75 23.08 -8.42 -4.03
C ASP A 75 23.48 -9.02 -5.00
N THR A 76 23.45 -9.07 -5.51
CA THR A 76 23.83 -9.44 -6.43
C THR A 76 24.67 -10.19 -6.49
N VAL A 77 25.02 -10.50 -6.15
CA VAL A 77 25.77 -11.11 -6.19
C VAL A 77 25.91 -11.69 -6.80
N GLY A 78 25.88 -11.63 -7.07
CA GLY A 78 26.09 -12.18 -7.60
C GLY A 78 26.31 -12.43 -7.69
#